data_9d569b90ca15dc33e30b752b4968c614
#
_entry.id   9d569b90ca15dc33e30b752b4968c614
#
_cell.length_a   1.000
_cell.length_b   1.000
_cell.length_c   1.000
_cell.angle_alpha   90.00
_cell.angle_beta   90.00
_cell.angle_gamma   90.00
#
_symmetry.space_group_name_H-M   'P 1'
#
loop_
_entity.id
_entity.type
_entity.pdbx_description
1 polymer ?
#
loop_
_entity_poly.entity_id
_entity_poly.type
_entity_poly.pdbx_seq_one_letter_code
_entity_poly.pdbx_strand_id
1 'polypeptide(L)'
;MLTQVQQEMIKRMFHNDIKPDHIFFDNNCTLAKMVKDDPFFKDIGLTVDVFHFKSKHSETDTFCQLHCNPAAYPELTSEDGKGWYFNSSIAEQTNVWLGSYHSICREMLMDKYIFFLDEMILRRNRMTREKLHSEGQCPNNWPYVDLNTVPGSDKVHCND
;
A
#
# COMPACT_ATOMS: atom_id res chain seq x y z
N MET A 1 -0.90 9.91 -19.22
CA MET A 1 0.55 9.59 -19.05
C MET A 1 0.87 9.07 -17.64
N LEU A 2 0.44 9.71 -16.53
CA LEU A 2 0.67 9.20 -15.18
C LEU A 2 0.11 7.79 -14.94
N THR A 3 -1.10 7.51 -15.41
CA THR A 3 -1.78 6.22 -15.24
C THR A 3 -1.10 5.05 -15.95
N GLN A 4 -0.46 5.26 -17.10
CA GLN A 4 0.33 4.19 -17.76
C GLN A 4 1.60 3.87 -16.98
N VAL A 5 2.27 4.88 -16.44
CA VAL A 5 3.45 4.69 -15.59
C VAL A 5 3.06 3.91 -14.31
N GLN A 6 1.93 4.23 -13.71
CA GLN A 6 1.42 3.52 -12.54
C GLN A 6 1.08 2.06 -12.84
N GLN A 7 0.41 1.79 -13.96
CA GLN A 7 0.13 0.43 -14.40
C GLN A 7 1.41 -0.41 -14.53
N GLU A 8 2.43 0.13 -15.20
CA GLU A 8 3.71 -0.56 -15.36
C GLU A 8 4.46 -0.73 -14.03
N MET A 9 4.41 0.26 -13.15
CA MET A 9 5.02 0.15 -11.81
C MET A 9 4.37 -0.97 -11.01
N ILE A 10 3.04 -1.04 -10.96
CA ILE A 10 2.30 -2.08 -10.26
C ILE A 10 2.67 -3.46 -10.80
N LYS A 11 2.67 -3.64 -12.12
CA LYS A 11 3.07 -4.92 -12.75
C LYS A 11 4.49 -5.32 -12.40
N ARG A 12 5.43 -4.37 -12.34
CA ARG A 12 6.82 -4.63 -11.95
C ARG A 12 6.96 -5.00 -10.47
N MET A 13 6.19 -4.37 -9.60
CA MET A 13 6.21 -4.66 -8.17
C MET A 13 5.71 -6.07 -7.85
N PHE A 14 4.75 -6.56 -8.61
CA PHE A 14 4.06 -7.84 -8.36
C PHE A 14 4.27 -8.86 -9.50
N HIS A 15 5.45 -8.86 -10.13
CA HIS A 15 5.72 -9.73 -11.29
C HIS A 15 5.90 -11.22 -10.94
N ASN A 16 6.10 -11.57 -9.67
CA ASN A 16 6.41 -12.93 -9.20
C ASN A 16 5.17 -13.66 -8.63
N ASP A 17 4.01 -13.55 -9.26
CA ASP A 17 2.78 -14.30 -9.00
C ASP A 17 2.01 -13.99 -7.71
N ILE A 18 2.56 -13.27 -6.75
CA ILE A 18 1.83 -12.83 -5.56
C ILE A 18 1.24 -11.45 -5.81
N LYS A 19 -0.03 -11.42 -6.19
CA LYS A 19 -0.76 -10.18 -6.38
C LYS A 19 -1.44 -9.75 -5.09
N PRO A 20 -1.59 -8.45 -4.83
CA PRO A 20 -2.41 -7.98 -3.73
C PRO A 20 -3.89 -8.20 -4.04
N ASP A 21 -4.69 -8.46 -3.02
CA ASP A 21 -6.15 -8.52 -3.17
C ASP A 21 -6.74 -7.14 -3.49
N HIS A 22 -6.16 -6.08 -2.91
CA HIS A 22 -6.59 -4.69 -3.11
C HIS A 22 -5.42 -3.73 -3.29
N ILE A 23 -5.63 -2.73 -4.16
CA ILE A 23 -4.74 -1.59 -4.32
C ILE A 23 -5.53 -0.31 -4.04
N PHE A 24 -5.08 0.47 -3.05
CA PHE A 24 -5.68 1.75 -2.70
C PHE A 24 -4.92 2.89 -3.37
N PHE A 25 -5.63 3.68 -4.16
CA PHE A 25 -5.05 4.84 -4.82
C PHE A 25 -6.15 5.88 -5.12
N ASP A 26 -5.85 7.17 -4.91
CA ASP A 26 -6.81 8.27 -5.01
C ASP A 26 -7.54 8.36 -6.36
N ASN A 27 -6.85 7.97 -7.43
CA ASN A 27 -7.39 8.02 -8.79
C ASN A 27 -7.63 6.63 -9.41
N ASN A 28 -7.96 5.64 -8.59
CA ASN A 28 -8.21 4.28 -9.06
C ASN A 28 -9.37 4.18 -10.05
N CYS A 29 -10.30 5.12 -10.04
CA CYS A 29 -11.38 5.15 -11.05
C CYS A 29 -10.83 5.31 -12.47
N THR A 30 -9.78 6.10 -12.65
CA THR A 30 -9.12 6.24 -13.95
C THR A 30 -8.31 5.00 -14.30
N LEU A 31 -7.56 4.47 -13.34
CA LEU A 31 -6.80 3.24 -13.53
C LEU A 31 -7.73 2.07 -13.87
N ALA A 32 -8.81 1.86 -13.13
CA ALA A 32 -9.77 0.78 -13.36
C ALA A 32 -10.39 0.84 -14.78
N LYS A 33 -10.72 2.03 -15.28
CA LYS A 33 -11.20 2.21 -16.65
C LYS A 33 -10.14 1.82 -17.70
N MET A 34 -8.87 2.12 -17.43
CA MET A 34 -7.77 1.83 -18.36
C MET A 34 -7.40 0.35 -18.39
N VAL A 35 -7.43 -0.33 -17.23
CA VAL A 35 -6.96 -1.72 -17.09
C VAL A 35 -8.09 -2.75 -17.16
N LYS A 36 -9.28 -2.32 -17.57
CA LYS A 36 -10.51 -3.14 -17.61
C LYS A 36 -10.31 -4.51 -18.28
N ASP A 37 -9.55 -4.52 -19.38
CA ASP A 37 -9.32 -5.73 -20.18
C ASP A 37 -7.92 -6.33 -19.93
N ASP A 38 -7.20 -5.85 -18.94
CA ASP A 38 -5.86 -6.35 -18.61
C ASP A 38 -5.95 -7.53 -17.62
N PRO A 39 -5.55 -8.73 -18.03
CA PRO A 39 -5.68 -9.94 -17.22
C PRO A 39 -4.87 -9.88 -15.91
N PHE A 40 -3.86 -9.02 -15.83
CA PHE A 40 -3.10 -8.82 -14.59
C PHE A 40 -3.99 -8.26 -13.47
N PHE A 41 -4.89 -7.34 -13.78
CA PHE A 41 -5.73 -6.63 -12.79
C PHE A 41 -7.08 -7.31 -12.53
N LYS A 42 -7.39 -8.42 -13.21
CA LYS A 42 -8.71 -9.05 -13.19
C LYS A 42 -9.22 -9.36 -11.78
N ASP A 43 -8.33 -9.82 -10.90
CA ASP A 43 -8.68 -10.29 -9.55
C ASP A 43 -8.20 -9.31 -8.46
N ILE A 44 -7.85 -8.09 -8.83
CA ILE A 44 -7.37 -7.05 -7.91
C ILE A 44 -8.46 -6.01 -7.70
N GLY A 45 -8.88 -5.78 -6.46
CA GLY A 45 -9.76 -4.68 -6.10
C GLY A 45 -9.05 -3.34 -6.23
N LEU A 46 -9.51 -2.50 -7.17
CA LEU A 46 -8.95 -1.15 -7.38
C LEU A 46 -9.81 -0.12 -6.64
N THR A 47 -9.53 0.05 -5.35
CA THR A 47 -10.33 0.89 -4.46
C THR A 47 -9.70 2.27 -4.27
N VAL A 48 -10.53 3.28 -4.09
CA VAL A 48 -10.08 4.60 -3.67
C VAL A 48 -9.94 4.62 -2.14
N ASP A 49 -9.02 5.42 -1.62
CA ASP A 49 -8.92 5.67 -0.18
C ASP A 49 -10.25 6.16 0.40
N VAL A 50 -10.59 5.69 1.60
CA VAL A 50 -11.89 6.00 2.24
C VAL A 50 -12.12 7.50 2.40
N PHE A 51 -11.10 8.25 2.80
CA PHE A 51 -11.21 9.69 2.99
C PHE A 51 -11.36 10.43 1.66
N HIS A 52 -10.57 10.07 0.65
CA HIS A 52 -10.65 10.63 -0.69
C HIS A 52 -11.98 10.29 -1.36
N PHE A 53 -12.47 9.06 -1.19
CA PHE A 53 -13.75 8.66 -1.74
C PHE A 53 -14.89 9.54 -1.23
N LYS A 54 -14.95 9.79 0.08
CA LYS A 54 -15.97 10.63 0.71
C LYS A 54 -15.85 12.11 0.35
N SER A 55 -14.65 12.62 0.13
CA SER A 55 -14.40 14.06 -0.04
C SER A 55 -14.27 14.53 -1.49
N LYS A 56 -13.90 13.64 -2.42
CA LYS A 56 -13.52 14.00 -3.80
C LYS A 56 -14.32 13.28 -4.88
N HIS A 57 -14.95 12.15 -4.57
CA HIS A 57 -15.72 11.39 -5.55
C HIS A 57 -17.21 11.71 -5.45
N SER A 58 -17.83 11.97 -6.60
CA SER A 58 -19.27 12.27 -6.65
C SER A 58 -20.11 11.02 -6.39
N GLU A 59 -21.13 11.16 -5.58
CA GLU A 59 -22.15 10.11 -5.38
C GLU A 59 -22.89 9.74 -6.67
N THR A 60 -22.89 10.64 -7.65
CA THR A 60 -23.51 10.42 -8.98
C THR A 60 -22.61 9.69 -9.97
N ASP A 61 -21.30 9.53 -9.69
CA ASP A 61 -20.42 8.72 -10.53
C ASP A 61 -20.65 7.23 -10.25
N THR A 62 -21.57 6.65 -11.03
CA THR A 62 -21.96 5.24 -10.89
C THR A 62 -20.79 4.27 -11.06
N PHE A 63 -19.81 4.60 -11.90
CA PHE A 63 -18.63 3.76 -12.06
C PHE A 63 -17.79 3.75 -10.80
N CYS A 64 -17.50 4.90 -10.21
CA CYS A 64 -16.75 4.98 -8.97
C CYS A 64 -17.48 4.29 -7.83
N GLN A 65 -18.80 4.45 -7.74
CA GLN A 65 -19.60 3.81 -6.68
C GLN A 65 -19.57 2.28 -6.78
N LEU A 66 -19.63 1.73 -7.98
CA LEU A 66 -19.68 0.27 -8.19
C LEU A 66 -18.31 -0.42 -8.15
N HIS A 67 -17.26 0.28 -8.62
CA HIS A 67 -15.96 -0.38 -8.87
C HIS A 67 -14.81 0.10 -7.99
N CYS A 68 -14.93 1.29 -7.39
CA CYS A 68 -13.82 1.90 -6.65
C CYS A 68 -14.19 2.30 -5.23
N ASN A 69 -15.46 2.12 -4.85
CA ASN A 69 -15.92 2.38 -3.49
C ASN A 69 -15.44 1.26 -2.56
N PRO A 70 -14.62 1.56 -1.52
CA PRO A 70 -14.18 0.54 -0.58
C PRO A 70 -15.35 -0.14 0.14
N ALA A 71 -16.48 0.55 0.34
CA ALA A 71 -17.67 -0.04 0.94
C ALA A 71 -18.40 -1.08 0.06
N ALA A 72 -18.05 -1.17 -1.22
CA ALA A 72 -18.56 -2.22 -2.11
C ALA A 72 -17.85 -3.58 -1.90
N TYR A 73 -16.81 -3.62 -1.07
CA TYR A 73 -16.00 -4.80 -0.78
C TYR A 73 -16.21 -5.23 0.69
N PRO A 74 -17.06 -6.24 0.95
CA PRO A 74 -17.36 -6.67 2.33
C PRO A 74 -16.13 -7.08 3.14
N GLU A 75 -15.13 -7.66 2.47
CA GLU A 75 -13.87 -8.10 3.07
C GLU A 75 -13.00 -6.96 3.62
N LEU A 76 -13.27 -5.73 3.22
CA LEU A 76 -12.58 -4.55 3.73
C LEU A 76 -13.25 -3.94 4.97
N THR A 77 -14.45 -4.40 5.31
CA THR A 77 -15.25 -3.86 6.41
C THR A 77 -15.13 -4.77 7.63
N SER A 78 -15.00 -4.21 8.82
CA SER A 78 -15.00 -4.99 10.06
C SER A 78 -16.31 -5.78 10.23
N GLU A 79 -16.28 -6.91 10.96
CA GLU A 79 -17.42 -7.80 11.16
C GLU A 79 -18.64 -7.09 11.75
N ASP A 80 -18.43 -6.08 12.58
CA ASP A 80 -19.50 -5.25 13.16
C ASP A 80 -20.04 -4.17 12.20
N GLY A 81 -19.46 -4.05 11.00
CA GLY A 81 -19.83 -3.07 9.98
C GLY A 81 -19.53 -1.61 10.33
N LYS A 82 -18.85 -1.35 11.45
CA LYS A 82 -18.61 0.03 11.95
C LYS A 82 -17.21 0.55 11.63
N GLY A 83 -16.32 -0.31 11.22
CA GLY A 83 -14.92 0.02 10.97
C GLY A 83 -14.38 -0.61 9.69
N TRP A 84 -13.09 -0.42 9.49
CA TRP A 84 -12.33 -0.98 8.38
C TRP A 84 -11.23 -1.88 8.91
N TYR A 85 -10.97 -3.02 8.26
CA TYR A 85 -9.85 -3.89 8.62
C TYR A 85 -8.48 -3.30 8.26
N PHE A 86 -8.45 -2.25 7.47
CA PHE A 86 -7.23 -1.67 6.92
C PHE A 86 -7.12 -0.18 7.21
N ASN A 87 -5.88 0.32 7.24
CA ASN A 87 -5.60 1.74 7.34
C ASN A 87 -5.39 2.33 5.94
N SER A 88 -6.43 2.85 5.32
CA SER A 88 -6.35 3.46 3.98
C SER A 88 -5.51 4.74 3.94
N SER A 89 -5.31 5.40 5.09
CA SER A 89 -4.51 6.63 5.18
C SER A 89 -3.02 6.39 5.43
N ILE A 90 -2.52 5.16 5.24
CA ILE A 90 -1.10 4.84 5.51
C ILE A 90 -0.15 5.62 4.59
N ALA A 91 -0.57 5.93 3.37
CA ALA A 91 0.22 6.70 2.42
C ALA A 91 0.40 8.15 2.89
N GLU A 92 -0.69 8.81 3.33
CA GLU A 92 -0.64 10.16 3.89
C GLU A 92 0.20 10.21 5.16
N GLN A 93 0.02 9.25 6.07
CA GLN A 93 0.83 9.14 7.28
C GLN A 93 2.31 8.98 6.95
N THR A 94 2.63 8.23 5.90
CA THR A 94 4.00 8.06 5.42
C THR A 94 4.54 9.35 4.82
N ASN A 95 3.75 10.06 4.03
CA ASN A 95 4.13 11.35 3.46
C ASN A 95 4.37 12.41 4.54
N VAL A 96 3.52 12.48 5.55
CA VAL A 96 3.70 13.38 6.70
C VAL A 96 5.00 13.05 7.45
N TRP A 97 5.25 11.76 7.68
CA TRP A 97 6.49 11.32 8.32
C TRP A 97 7.74 11.68 7.50
N LEU A 98 7.76 11.40 6.20
CA LEU A 98 8.86 11.78 5.30
C LEU A 98 9.03 13.30 5.25
N GLY A 99 7.93 14.04 5.22
CA GLY A 99 7.91 15.51 5.20
C GLY A 99 8.61 16.13 6.42
N SER A 100 8.62 15.47 7.57
CA SER A 100 9.33 15.93 8.76
C SER A 100 10.85 16.02 8.58
N TYR A 101 11.41 15.31 7.61
CA TYR A 101 12.84 15.33 7.28
C TYR A 101 13.20 16.29 6.14
N HIS A 102 12.22 16.99 5.56
CA HIS A 102 12.43 17.85 4.40
C HIS A 102 13.53 18.90 4.61
N SER A 103 13.59 19.52 5.78
CA SER A 103 14.61 20.54 6.10
C SER A 103 16.02 19.94 6.15
N ILE A 104 16.16 18.69 6.60
CA ILE A 104 17.45 17.99 6.68
C ILE A 104 17.88 17.54 5.29
N CYS A 105 16.94 17.02 4.50
CA CYS A 105 17.22 16.46 3.17
C CYS A 105 17.54 17.52 2.12
N ARG A 106 17.04 18.74 2.29
CA ARG A 106 17.11 19.81 1.30
C ARG A 106 18.52 20.20 0.87
N GLU A 107 19.48 20.12 1.79
CA GLU A 107 20.87 20.50 1.57
C GLU A 107 21.79 19.28 1.36
N MET A 108 21.21 18.08 1.26
CA MET A 108 22.00 16.86 1.05
C MET A 108 22.41 16.68 -0.41
N LEU A 109 23.64 16.23 -0.63
CA LEU A 109 24.07 15.70 -1.91
C LEU A 109 23.29 14.42 -2.22
N MET A 110 23.11 14.11 -3.50
CA MET A 110 22.26 12.99 -3.97
C MET A 110 22.59 11.65 -3.31
N ASP A 111 23.85 11.29 -3.23
CA ASP A 111 24.27 10.00 -2.63
C ASP A 111 23.94 9.92 -1.15
N LYS A 112 24.15 11.03 -0.42
CA LYS A 112 23.79 11.13 1.01
C LYS A 112 22.29 11.12 1.21
N TYR A 113 21.53 11.72 0.32
CA TYR A 113 20.08 11.75 0.35
C TYR A 113 19.51 10.34 0.15
N ILE A 114 19.98 9.61 -0.86
CA ILE A 114 19.55 8.24 -1.13
C ILE A 114 19.86 7.35 0.09
N PHE A 115 21.08 7.36 0.57
CA PHE A 115 21.48 6.59 1.76
C PHE A 115 20.62 6.92 2.98
N PHE A 116 20.40 8.21 3.23
CA PHE A 116 19.57 8.67 4.35
C PHE A 116 18.14 8.15 4.25
N LEU A 117 17.50 8.25 3.08
CA LEU A 117 16.14 7.76 2.87
C LEU A 117 16.06 6.25 3.06
N ASP A 118 16.98 5.49 2.50
CA ASP A 118 17.02 4.03 2.62
C ASP A 118 17.11 3.62 4.09
N GLU A 119 18.03 4.19 4.85
CA GLU A 119 18.18 3.91 6.28
C GLU A 119 16.92 4.29 7.08
N MET A 120 16.34 5.45 6.81
CA MET A 120 15.13 5.90 7.51
C MET A 120 13.93 5.00 7.20
N ILE A 121 13.76 4.58 5.96
CA ILE A 121 12.68 3.67 5.55
C ILE A 121 12.88 2.29 6.18
N LEU A 122 14.07 1.73 6.09
CA LEU A 122 14.39 0.43 6.69
C LEU A 122 14.18 0.44 8.22
N ARG A 123 14.62 1.50 8.89
CA ARG A 123 14.43 1.66 10.33
C ARG A 123 12.94 1.76 10.70
N ARG A 124 12.16 2.57 9.96
CA ARG A 124 10.72 2.67 10.18
C ARG A 124 10.03 1.33 9.99
N ASN A 125 10.33 0.62 8.92
CA ASN A 125 9.75 -0.69 8.63
C ASN A 125 10.05 -1.70 9.74
N ARG A 126 11.28 -1.70 10.26
CA ARG A 126 11.67 -2.55 11.38
C ARG A 126 10.84 -2.23 12.63
N MET A 127 10.76 -0.96 13.02
CA MET A 127 9.97 -0.52 14.18
C MET A 127 8.48 -0.84 14.03
N THR A 128 7.92 -0.64 12.82
CA THR A 128 6.53 -0.96 12.52
C THR A 128 6.28 -2.47 12.64
N ARG A 129 7.16 -3.28 12.10
CA ARG A 129 7.09 -4.74 12.21
C ARG A 129 7.16 -5.21 13.67
N GLU A 130 8.10 -4.69 14.44
CA GLU A 130 8.24 -5.01 15.86
C GLU A 130 6.97 -4.63 16.65
N LYS A 131 6.39 -3.46 16.37
CA LYS A 131 5.13 -3.03 16.97
C LYS A 131 3.99 -3.97 16.62
N LEU A 132 3.77 -4.27 15.34
CA LEU A 132 2.73 -5.19 14.89
C LEU A 132 2.89 -6.57 15.52
N HIS A 133 4.12 -7.07 15.57
CA HIS A 133 4.40 -8.35 16.22
C HIS A 133 4.06 -8.33 17.73
N SER A 134 4.38 -7.23 18.43
CA SER A 134 4.02 -7.10 19.85
C SER A 134 2.51 -7.01 20.10
N GLU A 135 1.75 -6.62 19.08
CA GLU A 135 0.28 -6.55 19.08
C GLU A 135 -0.37 -7.87 18.59
N GLY A 136 0.43 -8.93 18.40
CA GLY A 136 -0.05 -10.23 17.91
C GLY A 136 -0.40 -10.26 16.42
N GLN A 137 -0.02 -9.24 15.67
CA GLN A 137 -0.25 -9.17 14.23
C GLN A 137 0.97 -9.69 13.49
N CYS A 138 0.78 -10.71 12.65
CA CYS A 138 1.81 -11.24 11.77
C CYS A 138 1.49 -10.92 10.32
N PRO A 139 2.34 -10.17 9.61
CA PRO A 139 2.19 -9.98 8.17
C PRO A 139 2.57 -11.30 7.46
N ASN A 140 1.59 -12.18 7.27
CA ASN A 140 1.82 -13.55 6.79
C ASN A 140 2.12 -13.66 5.29
N ASN A 141 1.91 -12.61 4.49
CA ASN A 141 1.84 -12.75 3.03
C ASN A 141 2.81 -11.87 2.24
N TRP A 142 3.80 -11.24 2.87
CA TRP A 142 4.78 -10.51 2.10
C TRP A 142 6.04 -11.36 1.91
N PRO A 143 6.36 -11.80 0.69
CA PRO A 143 7.66 -12.38 0.39
C PRO A 143 8.69 -11.24 0.35
N TYR A 144 8.94 -10.63 1.48
CA TYR A 144 10.07 -9.74 1.63
C TYR A 144 11.30 -10.64 1.63
N VAL A 145 11.97 -10.69 0.51
CA VAL A 145 13.36 -11.18 0.48
C VAL A 145 14.16 -10.13 1.22
N ASP A 146 14.34 -10.35 2.50
CA ASP A 146 15.27 -9.55 3.29
C ASP A 146 16.67 -9.78 2.71
N LEU A 147 17.13 -8.83 1.91
CA LEU A 147 18.47 -8.86 1.30
C LEU A 147 19.60 -8.94 2.33
N ASN A 148 19.27 -8.80 3.63
CA ASN A 148 20.18 -8.89 4.76
C ASN A 148 20.01 -10.19 5.57
N THR A 149 19.18 -11.13 5.19
CA THR A 149 19.15 -12.44 5.83
C THR A 149 20.31 -13.28 5.35
N VAL A 150 21.32 -13.32 6.17
CA VAL A 150 22.34 -14.39 6.12
C VAL A 150 21.60 -15.73 6.27
N PRO A 151 21.87 -16.74 5.43
CA PRO A 151 21.26 -18.06 5.55
C PRO A 151 21.56 -18.63 6.93
N GLY A 152 20.57 -18.71 7.81
CA GLY A 152 20.72 -19.29 9.16
C GLY A 152 19.93 -18.61 10.27
N SER A 153 19.23 -17.49 10.07
CA SER A 153 18.38 -16.91 11.10
C SER A 153 16.98 -17.51 11.04
N ASP A 154 16.59 -18.09 12.16
CA ASP A 154 15.38 -18.87 12.38
C ASP A 154 14.10 -18.20 11.89
N LYS A 155 13.30 -18.99 11.18
CA LYS A 155 11.92 -18.67 10.84
C LYS A 155 11.15 -18.46 12.16
N VAL A 156 10.76 -17.22 12.44
CA VAL A 156 9.77 -16.96 13.49
C VAL A 156 8.45 -17.52 12.97
N HIS A 157 8.10 -18.72 13.44
CA HIS A 157 6.76 -19.26 13.30
C HIS A 157 5.84 -18.44 14.20
N CYS A 158 4.92 -17.66 13.61
CA CYS A 158 3.72 -17.27 14.32
C CYS A 158 2.91 -18.56 14.47
N ASN A 159 2.81 -19.10 15.64
CA ASN A 159 1.94 -20.24 15.93
C ASN A 159 0.49 -19.75 15.85
N ASP A 160 -0.35 -20.56 15.17
CA ASP A 160 -1.80 -20.45 15.11
C ASP A 160 -2.47 -20.42 16.50
#